data_2e2d6325c90aa05a68881f789a5548c9
#
_entry.id   2e2d6325c90aa05a68881f789a5548c9
#
_cell.length_a   1.000
_cell.length_b   1.000
_cell.length_c   1.000
_cell.angle_alpha   90.00
_cell.angle_beta   90.00
_cell.angle_gamma   90.00
#
_symmetry.space_group_name_H-M   'P 1'
#
loop_
_entity.id
_entity.type
_entity.pdbx_description
1 polymer ?
#
loop_
_entity_poly.entity_id
_entity_poly.type
_entity_poly.pdbx_seq_one_letter_code
_entity_poly.pdbx_strand_id
1 'polypeptide(L)'
;CQNVYSQAPCSRGGTLMRGLKLQMSASREKKSRQSDPTQGLTQKERKELQEQQAAKRQAVVYTVIGVLVAVLVAALLSWHSGIFQRGKTALTVGGRDYSVTDVNYYFTYYMNQAYSTSGGAFDPSKDLRTQYTDEEQTKSYFDQFLDSTIEQLKKISALETAASEAGYTLSDDDKAYVDEATSSTKKAAESYGYAYDGYLKAMYGKDMTPSAFKTCVEREALVNGYQSAYADSLGITDEDIQAYYEENASTLDTYDYRYIYLSGKAASTTDEDGNTVEPTEEETKAAMEAAK
;
A
#
# COMPACT_ATOMS: atom_id res chain seq x y z
N CYS A 1 -15.07 -27.58 -41.24
CA CYS A 1 -15.07 -28.60 -42.29
C CYS A 1 -14.38 -29.85 -41.78
N GLN A 2 -15.18 -30.92 -41.70
CA GLN A 2 -14.98 -32.34 -42.07
C GLN A 2 -13.83 -33.09 -41.39
N ASN A 3 -14.14 -33.97 -40.41
CA ASN A 3 -14.51 -35.39 -40.62
C ASN A 3 -13.54 -36.17 -41.51
N VAL A 4 -12.92 -37.23 -40.95
CA VAL A 4 -13.00 -38.59 -41.53
C VAL A 4 -12.67 -39.65 -40.47
N TYR A 5 -13.59 -40.63 -40.40
CA TYR A 5 -13.53 -41.94 -39.74
C TYR A 5 -12.53 -42.89 -40.40
N SER A 6 -12.02 -43.88 -39.64
CA SER A 6 -11.85 -45.27 -40.14
C SER A 6 -11.38 -46.11 -38.92
N GLN A 7 -12.21 -46.92 -38.29
CA GLN A 7 -12.59 -48.30 -38.48
C GLN A 7 -11.42 -49.29 -38.31
N ALA A 8 -11.65 -50.16 -37.31
CA ALA A 8 -10.91 -51.37 -36.99
C ALA A 8 -11.04 -52.46 -38.10
N PRO A 9 -10.22 -53.53 -38.01
CA PRO A 9 -10.89 -54.83 -37.88
C PRO A 9 -10.29 -55.78 -36.84
N CYS A 10 -11.19 -56.61 -36.30
CA CYS A 10 -10.92 -57.83 -35.56
C CYS A 10 -10.14 -58.85 -36.34
N SER A 11 -9.25 -59.57 -35.70
CA SER A 11 -8.86 -60.92 -36.11
C SER A 11 -8.61 -61.78 -34.84
N ARG A 12 -9.32 -62.89 -34.83
CA ARG A 12 -9.24 -64.02 -33.89
C ARG A 12 -7.87 -64.67 -33.97
N GLY A 13 -7.37 -65.08 -32.81
CA GLY A 13 -6.28 -66.03 -32.71
C GLY A 13 -6.11 -66.51 -31.26
N GLY A 14 -6.83 -67.52 -30.90
CA GLY A 14 -6.66 -68.18 -29.60
C GLY A 14 -5.34 -68.92 -29.56
N THR A 15 -4.61 -68.83 -28.47
CA THR A 15 -3.61 -69.81 -28.09
C THR A 15 -3.52 -69.86 -26.56
N LEU A 16 -3.75 -71.06 -26.05
CA LEU A 16 -3.57 -71.46 -24.68
C LEU A 16 -2.26 -70.88 -24.11
N MET A 17 -2.35 -70.10 -23.03
CA MET A 17 -1.21 -69.94 -22.14
C MET A 17 -1.51 -70.68 -20.84
N ARG A 18 -0.84 -71.78 -20.74
CA ARG A 18 -0.63 -72.61 -19.54
C ARG A 18 -0.33 -71.72 -18.34
N GLY A 19 -1.04 -71.94 -17.24
CA GLY A 19 -0.78 -71.31 -15.94
C GLY A 19 0.66 -71.53 -15.50
N LEU A 20 1.42 -70.45 -15.48
CA LEU A 20 2.65 -70.34 -14.71
C LEU A 20 2.25 -70.13 -13.25
N LYS A 21 2.13 -71.20 -12.49
CA LYS A 21 2.26 -71.17 -11.04
C LYS A 21 3.65 -70.63 -10.75
N LEU A 22 3.75 -69.36 -10.36
CA LEU A 22 4.95 -68.86 -9.72
C LEU A 22 5.14 -69.57 -8.41
N GLN A 23 5.98 -70.64 -8.45
CA GLN A 23 6.56 -71.21 -7.26
C GLN A 23 7.43 -70.14 -6.61
N MET A 24 6.88 -69.45 -5.61
CA MET A 24 7.70 -68.65 -4.72
C MET A 24 8.70 -69.58 -4.03
N SER A 25 9.99 -69.35 -4.19
CA SER A 25 11.04 -70.15 -3.63
C SER A 25 10.88 -70.24 -2.11
N ALA A 26 11.12 -71.48 -1.55
CA ALA A 26 11.06 -71.73 -0.11
C ALA A 26 11.90 -70.74 0.75
N SER A 27 12.91 -70.10 0.15
CA SER A 27 13.71 -69.04 0.75
C SER A 27 12.92 -67.72 1.00
N ARG A 28 11.98 -67.34 0.11
CA ARG A 28 11.15 -66.15 0.30
C ARG A 28 10.08 -66.37 1.36
N GLU A 29 9.53 -67.55 1.40
CA GLU A 29 8.54 -67.95 2.41
C GLU A 29 9.15 -68.02 3.82
N LYS A 30 10.41 -68.51 3.92
CA LYS A 30 11.18 -68.49 5.18
C LYS A 30 11.50 -67.06 5.65
N LYS A 31 11.80 -66.14 4.73
CA LYS A 31 12.12 -64.77 5.05
C LYS A 31 10.87 -63.92 5.46
N SER A 32 9.69 -64.22 4.90
CA SER A 32 8.43 -63.63 5.33
C SER A 32 7.94 -64.15 6.69
N ARG A 33 8.24 -65.44 7.00
CA ARG A 33 7.93 -65.98 8.33
C ARG A 33 8.90 -65.54 9.42
N GLN A 34 10.12 -65.13 9.07
CA GLN A 34 11.13 -64.68 10.01
C GLN A 34 10.91 -63.14 10.37
N SER A 35 10.03 -62.47 9.66
CA SER A 35 9.72 -61.04 9.89
C SER A 35 8.42 -60.82 10.69
N ASP A 36 7.75 -61.87 11.15
CA ASP A 36 6.58 -61.71 12.00
C ASP A 36 7.02 -61.54 13.46
N PRO A 37 6.92 -60.34 14.02
CA PRO A 37 7.39 -60.03 15.37
C PRO A 37 6.55 -60.72 16.46
N THR A 38 5.53 -61.48 16.09
CA THR A 38 4.64 -62.20 17.04
C THR A 38 4.93 -63.68 17.14
N GLN A 39 5.90 -64.21 16.34
CA GLN A 39 6.27 -65.61 16.34
C GLN A 39 7.03 -65.97 17.62
N GLY A 40 6.42 -66.80 18.49
CA GLY A 40 7.01 -67.26 19.75
C GLY A 40 6.43 -66.64 21.02
N LEU A 41 5.55 -65.65 20.86
CA LEU A 41 4.90 -64.97 21.99
C LEU A 41 3.67 -65.70 22.48
N THR A 42 3.45 -65.79 23.79
CA THR A 42 2.24 -66.28 24.40
C THR A 42 1.02 -65.45 24.02
N GLN A 43 -0.21 -65.98 24.17
CA GLN A 43 -1.42 -65.19 23.87
C GLN A 43 -1.51 -63.91 24.67
N LYS A 44 -1.00 -63.87 25.90
CA LYS A 44 -0.97 -62.69 26.76
C LYS A 44 0.00 -61.65 26.21
N GLU A 45 1.19 -62.00 25.85
CA GLU A 45 2.22 -61.14 25.29
C GLU A 45 1.78 -60.56 23.91
N ARG A 46 1.11 -61.35 23.08
CA ARG A 46 0.51 -60.82 21.81
C ARG A 46 -0.54 -59.77 22.05
N LYS A 47 -1.37 -59.95 23.06
CA LYS A 47 -2.40 -59.00 23.42
C LYS A 47 -1.79 -57.68 23.94
N GLU A 48 -0.80 -57.76 24.83
CA GLU A 48 -0.07 -56.61 25.33
C GLU A 48 0.69 -55.88 24.22
N LEU A 49 1.29 -56.59 23.27
CA LEU A 49 1.96 -55.96 22.11
C LEU A 49 0.94 -55.24 21.18
N GLN A 50 -0.23 -55.84 20.95
CA GLN A 50 -1.30 -55.20 20.19
C GLN A 50 -1.85 -53.96 20.89
N GLU A 51 -2.04 -54.01 22.20
CA GLU A 51 -2.48 -52.85 22.99
C GLU A 51 -1.44 -51.71 22.96
N GLN A 52 -0.14 -52.07 23.09
CA GLN A 52 0.94 -51.06 22.96
C GLN A 52 1.04 -50.48 21.54
N GLN A 53 0.85 -51.30 20.51
CA GLN A 53 0.83 -50.80 19.13
C GLN A 53 -0.40 -49.95 18.85
N ALA A 54 -1.54 -50.33 19.39
CA ALA A 54 -2.77 -49.52 19.29
C ALA A 54 -2.61 -48.19 20.02
N ALA A 55 -2.05 -48.17 21.24
CA ALA A 55 -1.76 -46.94 21.99
C ALA A 55 -0.77 -46.05 21.25
N LYS A 56 0.30 -46.60 20.67
CA LYS A 56 1.26 -45.81 19.84
C LYS A 56 0.59 -45.24 18.59
N ARG A 57 -0.26 -46.03 17.91
CA ARG A 57 -1.01 -45.55 16.74
C ARG A 57 -1.99 -44.43 17.13
N GLN A 58 -2.70 -44.59 18.25
CA GLN A 58 -3.58 -43.52 18.78
C GLN A 58 -2.80 -42.25 19.13
N ALA A 59 -1.64 -42.41 19.81
CA ALA A 59 -0.78 -41.26 20.12
C ALA A 59 -0.31 -40.52 18.84
N VAL A 60 0.11 -41.23 17.82
CA VAL A 60 0.49 -40.68 16.51
C VAL A 60 -0.70 -39.97 15.85
N VAL A 61 -1.88 -40.59 15.86
CA VAL A 61 -3.10 -39.98 15.29
C VAL A 61 -3.45 -38.70 16.03
N TYR A 62 -3.43 -38.68 17.37
CA TYR A 62 -3.69 -37.45 18.14
C TYR A 62 -2.63 -36.37 17.90
N THR A 63 -1.36 -36.76 17.75
CA THR A 63 -0.29 -35.81 17.40
C THR A 63 -0.53 -35.19 16.02
N VAL A 64 -0.88 -36.01 15.02
CA VAL A 64 -1.19 -35.54 13.66
C VAL A 64 -2.41 -34.59 13.68
N ILE A 65 -3.47 -34.96 14.40
CA ILE A 65 -4.66 -34.12 14.55
C ILE A 65 -4.28 -32.78 15.23
N GLY A 66 -3.48 -32.84 16.31
CA GLY A 66 -3.00 -31.66 17.02
C GLY A 66 -2.21 -30.70 16.12
N VAL A 67 -1.30 -31.25 15.30
CA VAL A 67 -0.54 -30.49 14.30
C VAL A 67 -1.47 -29.85 13.26
N LEU A 68 -2.42 -30.63 12.73
CA LEU A 68 -3.38 -30.11 11.74
C LEU A 68 -4.24 -28.97 12.32
N VAL A 69 -4.71 -29.11 13.56
CA VAL A 69 -5.46 -28.05 14.24
C VAL A 69 -4.58 -26.81 14.44
N ALA A 70 -3.33 -26.99 14.88
CA ALA A 70 -2.39 -25.87 15.05
C ALA A 70 -2.13 -25.15 13.72
N VAL A 71 -1.94 -25.88 12.61
CA VAL A 71 -1.78 -25.30 11.26
C VAL A 71 -3.05 -24.56 10.81
N LEU A 72 -4.23 -25.13 11.06
CA LEU A 72 -5.51 -24.49 10.75
C LEU A 72 -5.69 -23.18 11.54
N VAL A 73 -5.39 -23.19 12.84
CA VAL A 73 -5.45 -21.98 13.69
C VAL A 73 -4.46 -20.94 13.19
N ALA A 74 -3.22 -21.35 12.88
CA ALA A 74 -2.21 -20.44 12.32
C ALA A 74 -2.66 -19.85 10.96
N ALA A 75 -3.25 -20.67 10.09
CA ALA A 75 -3.80 -20.22 8.81
C ALA A 75 -4.96 -19.22 8.99
N LEU A 76 -5.88 -19.47 9.92
CA LEU A 76 -6.99 -18.56 10.25
C LEU A 76 -6.48 -17.25 10.86
N LEU A 77 -5.50 -17.31 11.76
CA LEU A 77 -4.87 -16.10 12.33
C LEU A 77 -4.15 -15.31 11.25
N SER A 78 -3.42 -15.98 10.35
CA SER A 78 -2.75 -15.34 9.22
C SER A 78 -3.74 -14.71 8.25
N TRP A 79 -4.86 -15.37 7.98
CA TRP A 79 -5.93 -14.83 7.14
C TRP A 79 -6.59 -13.61 7.77
N HIS A 80 -6.90 -13.68 9.06
CA HIS A 80 -7.51 -12.58 9.80
C HIS A 80 -6.55 -11.39 10.01
N SER A 81 -5.26 -11.66 10.10
CA SER A 81 -4.22 -10.62 10.26
C SER A 81 -3.91 -9.81 8.99
N GLY A 82 -4.52 -10.18 7.85
CA GLY A 82 -4.29 -9.48 6.57
C GLY A 82 -2.91 -9.72 5.93
N ILE A 83 -2.10 -10.67 6.45
CA ILE A 83 -0.75 -10.95 5.93
C ILE A 83 -0.77 -11.24 4.41
N PHE A 84 -1.78 -11.97 3.93
CA PHE A 84 -1.92 -12.27 2.50
C PHE A 84 -2.36 -11.06 1.65
N GLN A 85 -2.88 -10.02 2.25
CA GLN A 85 -3.36 -8.81 1.57
C GLN A 85 -2.28 -7.72 1.53
N ARG A 86 -1.44 -7.64 2.56
CA ARG A 86 -0.39 -6.63 2.71
C ARG A 86 0.66 -6.65 1.61
N GLY A 87 1.01 -7.83 1.12
CA GLY A 87 2.00 -8.01 0.05
C GLY A 87 1.40 -8.02 -1.36
N LYS A 88 0.08 -7.79 -1.52
CA LYS A 88 -0.51 -7.73 -2.86
C LYS A 88 -0.16 -6.41 -3.51
N THR A 89 0.28 -6.49 -4.74
CA THR A 89 0.46 -5.33 -5.61
C THR A 89 -0.89 -4.64 -5.80
N ALA A 90 -0.97 -3.39 -5.37
CA ALA A 90 -2.12 -2.53 -5.60
C ALA A 90 -1.97 -1.74 -6.90
N LEU A 91 -0.72 -1.39 -7.23
CA LEU A 91 -0.38 -0.56 -8.38
C LEU A 91 1.02 -0.91 -8.88
N THR A 92 1.20 -0.98 -10.20
CA THR A 92 2.52 -1.09 -10.84
C THR A 92 2.81 0.20 -11.60
N VAL A 93 3.92 0.84 -11.29
CA VAL A 93 4.34 2.11 -11.91
C VAL A 93 5.81 2.02 -12.28
N GLY A 94 6.16 2.34 -13.51
CA GLY A 94 7.54 2.31 -13.97
C GLY A 94 8.21 0.94 -13.84
N GLY A 95 7.43 -0.15 -13.88
CA GLY A 95 7.92 -1.52 -13.67
C GLY A 95 8.14 -1.90 -12.20
N ARG A 96 7.78 -1.03 -11.25
CA ARG A 96 7.84 -1.29 -9.79
C ARG A 96 6.47 -1.54 -9.22
N ASP A 97 6.37 -2.52 -8.34
CA ASP A 97 5.14 -2.88 -7.65
C ASP A 97 5.04 -2.14 -6.31
N TYR A 98 3.88 -1.52 -6.11
CA TYR A 98 3.51 -0.87 -4.86
C TYR A 98 2.37 -1.61 -4.20
N SER A 99 2.52 -1.90 -2.92
CA SER A 99 1.52 -2.60 -2.12
C SER A 99 0.35 -1.69 -1.73
N VAL A 100 -0.72 -2.29 -1.21
CA VAL A 100 -1.85 -1.53 -0.63
C VAL A 100 -1.37 -0.58 0.48
N THR A 101 -0.38 -0.98 1.28
CA THR A 101 0.15 -0.12 2.35
C THR A 101 0.92 1.07 1.79
N ASP A 102 1.67 0.90 0.70
CA ASP A 102 2.36 2.01 0.03
C ASP A 102 1.35 3.02 -0.52
N VAL A 103 0.33 2.55 -1.23
CA VAL A 103 -0.72 3.43 -1.78
C VAL A 103 -1.46 4.15 -0.66
N ASN A 104 -1.85 3.46 0.41
CA ASN A 104 -2.55 4.07 1.54
C ASN A 104 -1.69 5.12 2.26
N TYR A 105 -0.37 4.91 2.36
CA TYR A 105 0.54 5.87 2.98
C TYR A 105 0.48 7.23 2.26
N TYR A 106 0.67 7.25 0.95
CA TYR A 106 0.64 8.49 0.17
C TYR A 106 -0.78 9.06 0.01
N PHE A 107 -1.79 8.22 -0.10
CA PHE A 107 -3.19 8.65 -0.12
C PHE A 107 -3.55 9.42 1.16
N THR A 108 -3.18 8.87 2.32
CA THR A 108 -3.43 9.51 3.61
C THR A 108 -2.65 10.82 3.74
N TYR A 109 -1.42 10.88 3.22
CA TYR A 109 -0.65 12.11 3.18
C TYR A 109 -1.40 13.21 2.44
N TYR A 110 -1.85 12.96 1.21
CA TYR A 110 -2.58 13.95 0.41
C TYR A 110 -3.93 14.32 1.01
N MET A 111 -4.65 13.36 1.56
CA MET A 111 -5.90 13.61 2.26
C MET A 111 -5.69 14.53 3.46
N ASN A 112 -4.70 14.27 4.31
CA ASN A 112 -4.41 15.10 5.48
C ASN A 112 -3.92 16.50 5.08
N GLN A 113 -3.09 16.61 4.05
CA GLN A 113 -2.65 17.90 3.53
C GLN A 113 -3.84 18.73 3.04
N ALA A 114 -4.72 18.13 2.25
CA ALA A 114 -5.92 18.80 1.77
C ALA A 114 -6.86 19.18 2.93
N TYR A 115 -7.05 18.29 3.91
CA TYR A 115 -7.89 18.57 5.07
C TYR A 115 -7.40 19.78 5.87
N SER A 116 -6.08 19.90 6.07
CA SER A 116 -5.49 21.02 6.81
C SER A 116 -5.64 22.37 6.11
N THR A 117 -5.83 22.39 4.78
CA THR A 117 -5.91 23.61 3.97
C THR A 117 -7.30 23.91 3.45
N SER A 118 -8.22 22.95 3.44
CA SER A 118 -9.54 23.07 2.79
C SER A 118 -10.60 23.79 3.63
N GLY A 119 -10.32 24.08 4.91
CA GLY A 119 -11.33 24.72 5.78
C GLY A 119 -12.60 23.89 6.01
N GLY A 120 -12.54 22.56 5.82
CA GLY A 120 -13.68 21.66 6.00
C GLY A 120 -14.46 21.35 4.73
N ALA A 121 -13.85 21.50 3.55
CA ALA A 121 -14.49 21.21 2.26
C ALA A 121 -14.92 19.73 2.11
N PHE A 122 -14.35 18.81 2.88
CA PHE A 122 -14.75 17.40 2.96
C PHE A 122 -14.59 16.87 4.39
N ASP A 123 -15.25 15.75 4.67
CA ASP A 123 -15.20 15.04 5.95
C ASP A 123 -14.42 13.72 5.79
N PRO A 124 -13.20 13.61 6.32
CA PRO A 124 -12.38 12.40 6.16
C PRO A 124 -12.95 11.19 6.92
N SER A 125 -13.92 11.38 7.81
CA SER A 125 -14.60 10.27 8.52
C SER A 125 -15.70 9.61 7.68
N LYS A 126 -16.11 10.23 6.58
CA LYS A 126 -17.13 9.73 5.65
C LYS A 126 -16.49 9.17 4.37
N ASP A 127 -17.28 8.43 3.60
CA ASP A 127 -16.80 7.89 2.32
C ASP A 127 -16.49 9.04 1.34
N LEU A 128 -15.20 9.19 1.03
CA LEU A 128 -14.68 10.21 0.11
C LEU A 128 -15.17 10.03 -1.33
N ARG A 129 -15.69 8.85 -1.70
CA ARG A 129 -16.29 8.59 -3.02
C ARG A 129 -17.63 9.26 -3.21
N THR A 130 -18.26 9.65 -2.11
CA THR A 130 -19.57 10.33 -2.11
C THR A 130 -19.43 11.83 -1.88
N GLN A 131 -18.23 12.35 -1.77
CA GLN A 131 -17.90 13.75 -1.57
C GLN A 131 -17.14 14.25 -2.80
N TYR A 132 -17.58 15.35 -3.38
CA TYR A 132 -17.10 15.84 -4.67
C TYR A 132 -16.32 17.12 -4.53
N THR A 133 -15.39 17.36 -5.45
CA THR A 133 -14.52 18.54 -5.51
C THR A 133 -15.17 19.70 -6.24
N ASP A 134 -16.24 19.45 -6.98
CA ASP A 134 -16.96 20.38 -7.83
C ASP A 134 -18.49 20.18 -7.69
N GLU A 135 -19.26 21.22 -8.04
CA GLU A 135 -20.74 21.21 -7.95
C GLU A 135 -21.37 20.25 -8.97
N GLU A 136 -20.70 20.01 -10.09
CA GLU A 136 -21.16 19.10 -11.14
C GLU A 136 -20.94 17.62 -10.79
N GLN A 137 -20.31 17.34 -9.65
CA GLN A 137 -20.00 15.97 -9.16
C GLN A 137 -19.18 15.13 -10.15
N THR A 138 -18.25 15.76 -10.85
CA THR A 138 -17.45 15.09 -11.89
C THR A 138 -16.28 14.32 -11.28
N LYS A 139 -15.75 14.78 -10.13
CA LYS A 139 -14.57 14.19 -9.49
C LYS A 139 -14.76 14.09 -7.98
N SER A 140 -14.69 12.88 -7.44
CA SER A 140 -14.72 12.69 -6.00
C SER A 140 -13.39 13.05 -5.33
N TYR A 141 -13.42 13.38 -4.02
CA TYR A 141 -12.18 13.55 -3.25
C TYR A 141 -11.34 12.28 -3.21
N PHE A 142 -11.98 11.11 -3.24
CA PHE A 142 -11.25 9.85 -3.37
C PHE A 142 -10.43 9.79 -4.65
N ASP A 143 -11.05 10.12 -5.80
CA ASP A 143 -10.37 10.10 -7.10
C ASP A 143 -9.25 11.15 -7.15
N GLN A 144 -9.48 12.35 -6.58
CA GLN A 144 -8.45 13.38 -6.50
C GLN A 144 -7.22 12.91 -5.72
N PHE A 145 -7.42 12.32 -4.53
CA PHE A 145 -6.29 11.87 -3.72
C PHE A 145 -5.61 10.64 -4.31
N LEU A 146 -6.36 9.77 -4.98
CA LEU A 146 -5.79 8.62 -5.69
C LEU A 146 -4.93 9.08 -6.88
N ASP A 147 -5.41 10.04 -7.67
CA ASP A 147 -4.64 10.62 -8.78
C ASP A 147 -3.34 11.24 -8.27
N SER A 148 -3.42 12.06 -7.21
CA SER A 148 -2.24 12.67 -6.58
C SER A 148 -1.25 11.60 -6.08
N THR A 149 -1.77 10.52 -5.51
CA THR A 149 -0.96 9.37 -5.06
C THR A 149 -0.26 8.69 -6.23
N ILE A 150 -0.98 8.45 -7.34
CA ILE A 150 -0.42 7.84 -8.53
C ILE A 150 0.69 8.72 -9.14
N GLU A 151 0.46 10.03 -9.24
CA GLU A 151 1.48 10.96 -9.74
C GLU A 151 2.72 11.01 -8.83
N GLN A 152 2.53 10.96 -7.51
CA GLN A 152 3.65 10.87 -6.57
C GLN A 152 4.43 9.56 -6.74
N LEU A 153 3.74 8.43 -6.86
CA LEU A 153 4.38 7.14 -7.04
C LEU A 153 5.12 7.04 -8.39
N LYS A 154 4.65 7.74 -9.43
CA LYS A 154 5.40 7.88 -10.70
C LYS A 154 6.72 8.60 -10.49
N LYS A 155 6.72 9.71 -9.76
CA LYS A 155 7.95 10.47 -9.43
C LYS A 155 8.90 9.61 -8.59
N ILE A 156 8.38 8.97 -7.55
CA ILE A 156 9.15 8.07 -6.68
C ILE A 156 9.77 6.94 -7.49
N SER A 157 8.99 6.26 -8.35
CA SER A 157 9.50 5.16 -9.18
C SER A 157 10.65 5.60 -10.09
N ALA A 158 10.55 6.79 -10.70
CA ALA A 158 11.60 7.35 -11.53
C ALA A 158 12.86 7.65 -10.70
N LEU A 159 12.69 8.27 -9.53
CA LEU A 159 13.80 8.61 -8.63
C LEU A 159 14.47 7.37 -8.02
N GLU A 160 13.69 6.36 -7.59
CA GLU A 160 14.24 5.07 -7.13
C GLU A 160 15.05 4.38 -8.24
N THR A 161 14.61 4.50 -9.50
CA THR A 161 15.35 3.96 -10.65
C THR A 161 16.64 4.71 -10.86
N ALA A 162 16.60 6.05 -10.89
CA ALA A 162 17.78 6.88 -11.03
C ALA A 162 18.79 6.70 -9.89
N ALA A 163 18.29 6.63 -8.64
CA ALA A 163 19.12 6.34 -7.47
C ALA A 163 19.83 4.98 -7.59
N SER A 164 19.09 3.95 -8.03
CA SER A 164 19.67 2.61 -8.25
C SER A 164 20.71 2.60 -9.36
N GLU A 165 20.48 3.29 -10.48
CA GLU A 165 21.42 3.41 -11.59
C GLU A 165 22.67 4.19 -11.19
N ALA A 166 22.52 5.21 -10.34
CA ALA A 166 23.61 5.97 -9.76
C ALA A 166 24.38 5.24 -8.63
N GLY A 167 23.87 4.06 -8.19
CA GLY A 167 24.43 3.33 -7.04
C GLY A 167 24.23 4.03 -5.71
N TYR A 168 23.25 4.94 -5.60
CA TYR A 168 22.94 5.64 -4.38
C TYR A 168 22.28 4.70 -3.37
N THR A 169 22.73 4.78 -2.11
CA THR A 169 22.16 4.07 -0.97
C THR A 169 21.93 5.05 0.17
N LEU A 170 21.05 4.73 1.10
CA LEU A 170 20.77 5.57 2.25
C LEU A 170 22.06 5.97 2.97
N SER A 171 22.32 7.27 3.02
CA SER A 171 23.40 7.87 3.81
C SER A 171 23.13 7.72 5.33
N ASP A 172 24.05 8.14 6.16
CA ASP A 172 23.82 8.13 7.60
C ASP A 172 22.81 9.21 8.02
N ASP A 173 22.74 10.33 7.30
CA ASP A 173 21.72 11.36 7.51
C ASP A 173 20.32 10.86 7.10
N ASP A 174 20.21 10.12 5.98
CA ASP A 174 18.95 9.49 5.56
C ASP A 174 18.44 8.48 6.62
N LYS A 175 19.35 7.68 7.16
CA LYS A 175 19.02 6.73 8.24
C LYS A 175 18.58 7.44 9.52
N ALA A 176 19.26 8.54 9.87
CA ALA A 176 18.90 9.36 11.02
C ALA A 176 17.50 9.97 10.84
N TYR A 177 17.17 10.44 9.62
CA TYR A 177 15.82 10.89 9.28
C TYR A 177 14.78 9.78 9.47
N VAL A 178 15.04 8.56 9.00
CA VAL A 178 14.14 7.40 9.17
C VAL A 178 13.91 7.10 10.65
N ASP A 179 14.97 7.10 11.45
CA ASP A 179 14.89 6.82 12.88
C ASP A 179 14.12 7.93 13.62
N GLU A 180 14.34 9.19 13.28
CA GLU A 180 13.60 10.31 13.86
C GLU A 180 12.12 10.28 13.47
N ALA A 181 11.79 10.07 12.20
CA ALA A 181 10.41 10.00 11.73
C ALA A 181 9.62 8.85 12.40
N THR A 182 10.25 7.68 12.53
CA THR A 182 9.64 6.53 13.21
C THR A 182 9.49 6.77 14.72
N SER A 183 10.49 7.38 15.36
CA SER A 183 10.49 7.73 16.78
C SER A 183 9.42 8.79 17.09
N SER A 184 9.35 9.85 16.30
CA SER A 184 8.37 10.93 16.44
C SER A 184 6.94 10.42 16.28
N THR A 185 6.70 9.55 15.29
CA THR A 185 5.38 8.92 15.09
C THR A 185 5.00 8.02 16.27
N LYS A 186 5.98 7.31 16.86
CA LYS A 186 5.75 6.51 18.06
C LYS A 186 5.40 7.38 19.27
N LYS A 187 6.11 8.48 19.48
CA LYS A 187 5.81 9.47 20.54
C LYS A 187 4.43 10.09 20.35
N ALA A 188 4.06 10.38 19.11
CA ALA A 188 2.70 10.86 18.79
C ALA A 188 1.64 9.83 19.19
N ALA A 189 1.83 8.55 18.85
CA ALA A 189 0.92 7.48 19.25
C ALA A 189 0.75 7.43 20.78
N GLU A 190 1.86 7.49 21.52
CA GLU A 190 1.86 7.49 23.00
C GLU A 190 1.11 8.70 23.56
N SER A 191 1.28 9.89 22.97
CA SER A 191 0.59 11.12 23.41
C SER A 191 -0.93 11.06 23.22
N TYR A 192 -1.40 10.32 22.22
CA TYR A 192 -2.82 10.07 21.98
C TYR A 192 -3.35 8.82 22.71
N GLY A 193 -2.53 8.13 23.50
CA GLY A 193 -2.92 6.95 24.26
C GLY A 193 -3.06 5.67 23.41
N TYR A 194 -2.46 5.63 22.24
CA TYR A 194 -2.47 4.47 21.36
C TYR A 194 -1.20 3.63 21.51
N ALA A 195 -1.34 2.30 21.36
CA ALA A 195 -0.20 1.48 21.00
C ALA A 195 0.26 1.84 19.56
N TYR A 196 1.57 1.84 19.30
CA TYR A 196 2.14 2.27 18.02
C TYR A 196 1.50 1.60 16.80
N ASP A 197 1.35 0.27 16.82
CA ASP A 197 0.70 -0.49 15.73
C ASP A 197 -0.77 -0.08 15.55
N GLY A 198 -1.50 0.18 16.65
CA GLY A 198 -2.89 0.65 16.62
C GLY A 198 -3.00 2.06 16.00
N TYR A 199 -2.08 2.95 16.35
CA TYR A 199 -2.00 4.29 15.80
C TYR A 199 -1.77 4.28 14.29
N LEU A 200 -0.78 3.50 13.83
CA LEU A 200 -0.48 3.36 12.41
C LEU A 200 -1.66 2.81 11.61
N LYS A 201 -2.39 1.83 12.16
CA LYS A 201 -3.60 1.30 11.54
C LYS A 201 -4.75 2.30 11.49
N ALA A 202 -4.89 3.13 12.51
CA ALA A 202 -5.88 4.20 12.52
C ALA A 202 -5.57 5.28 11.50
N MET A 203 -4.29 5.63 11.33
CA MET A 203 -3.84 6.67 10.40
C MET A 203 -3.81 6.21 8.94
N TYR A 204 -3.25 5.04 8.67
CA TYR A 204 -2.91 4.58 7.31
C TYR A 204 -3.70 3.34 6.86
N GLY A 205 -4.68 2.91 7.66
CA GLY A 205 -5.51 1.74 7.35
C GLY A 205 -5.02 0.45 7.99
N LYS A 206 -5.94 -0.52 8.09
CA LYS A 206 -5.80 -1.77 8.87
C LYS A 206 -4.56 -2.62 8.55
N ASP A 207 -4.02 -2.47 7.35
CA ASP A 207 -2.89 -3.28 6.87
C ASP A 207 -1.53 -2.65 7.18
N MET A 208 -1.48 -1.38 7.63
CA MET A 208 -0.23 -0.72 8.02
C MET A 208 0.35 -1.33 9.28
N THR A 209 1.65 -1.62 9.22
CA THR A 209 2.45 -2.13 10.36
C THR A 209 3.65 -1.24 10.59
N PRO A 210 4.30 -1.31 11.76
CA PRO A 210 5.56 -0.59 11.99
C PRO A 210 6.63 -0.84 10.93
N SER A 211 6.76 -2.07 10.46
CA SER A 211 7.70 -2.42 9.39
C SER A 211 7.32 -1.81 8.05
N ALA A 212 6.03 -1.89 7.64
CA ALA A 212 5.56 -1.30 6.39
C ALA A 212 5.70 0.23 6.41
N PHE A 213 5.36 0.86 7.53
CA PHE A 213 5.55 2.30 7.73
C PHE A 213 7.03 2.70 7.59
N LYS A 214 7.93 1.97 8.26
CA LYS A 214 9.37 2.20 8.14
C LYS A 214 9.83 2.09 6.68
N THR A 215 9.37 1.08 5.94
CA THR A 215 9.70 0.93 4.51
C THR A 215 9.22 2.12 3.66
N CYS A 216 8.04 2.69 3.95
CA CYS A 216 7.57 3.90 3.27
C CYS A 216 8.49 5.10 3.57
N VAL A 217 8.88 5.28 4.83
CA VAL A 217 9.79 6.36 5.26
C VAL A 217 11.20 6.17 4.68
N GLU A 218 11.71 4.94 4.63
CA GLU A 218 13.00 4.61 3.99
C GLU A 218 13.00 4.95 2.49
N ARG A 219 11.87 4.72 1.81
CA ARG A 219 11.70 5.10 0.40
C ARG A 219 11.73 6.63 0.23
N GLU A 220 11.05 7.36 1.09
CA GLU A 220 11.11 8.84 1.06
C GLU A 220 12.53 9.36 1.33
N ALA A 221 13.20 8.81 2.34
CA ALA A 221 14.58 9.15 2.64
C ALA A 221 15.50 8.90 1.44
N LEU A 222 15.36 7.74 0.80
CA LEU A 222 16.17 7.38 -0.38
C LEU A 222 15.98 8.37 -1.53
N VAL A 223 14.73 8.70 -1.89
CA VAL A 223 14.49 9.59 -3.03
C VAL A 223 14.87 11.03 -2.74
N ASN A 224 14.63 11.51 -1.52
CA ASN A 224 15.00 12.85 -1.10
C ASN A 224 16.53 13.00 -0.98
N GLY A 225 17.19 12.03 -0.35
CA GLY A 225 18.65 12.01 -0.24
C GLY A 225 19.32 11.93 -1.60
N TYR A 226 18.83 11.10 -2.52
CA TYR A 226 19.32 11.06 -3.88
C TYR A 226 19.13 12.39 -4.61
N GLN A 227 17.96 13.03 -4.49
CA GLN A 227 17.72 14.33 -5.10
C GLN A 227 18.69 15.40 -4.58
N SER A 228 18.95 15.42 -3.26
CA SER A 228 19.93 16.33 -2.65
C SER A 228 21.33 16.07 -3.18
N ALA A 229 21.78 14.81 -3.15
CA ALA A 229 23.09 14.42 -3.64
C ALA A 229 23.27 14.73 -5.14
N TYR A 230 22.20 14.55 -5.93
CA TYR A 230 22.21 14.91 -7.34
C TYR A 230 22.33 16.43 -7.54
N ALA A 231 21.54 17.21 -6.79
CA ALA A 231 21.60 18.68 -6.84
C ALA A 231 23.01 19.19 -6.48
N ASP A 232 23.62 18.64 -5.42
CA ASP A 232 24.97 18.99 -5.01
C ASP A 232 26.01 18.64 -6.11
N SER A 233 25.78 17.54 -6.83
CA SER A 233 26.66 17.11 -7.93
C SER A 233 26.62 18.03 -9.15
N LEU A 234 25.59 18.86 -9.28
CA LEU A 234 25.51 19.85 -10.39
C LEU A 234 26.51 20.97 -10.26
N GLY A 235 27.07 21.18 -9.06
CA GLY A 235 28.13 22.18 -8.83
C GLY A 235 27.64 23.61 -9.11
N ILE A 236 26.35 23.89 -8.89
CA ILE A 236 25.79 25.23 -9.10
C ILE A 236 26.48 26.22 -8.17
N THR A 237 27.04 27.29 -8.75
CA THR A 237 27.76 28.34 -8.02
C THR A 237 26.87 29.50 -7.65
N ASP A 238 27.32 30.36 -6.72
CA ASP A 238 26.62 31.59 -6.38
C ASP A 238 26.50 32.54 -7.61
N GLU A 239 27.48 32.49 -8.51
CA GLU A 239 27.46 33.23 -9.77
C GLU A 239 26.32 32.74 -10.69
N ASP A 240 26.12 31.42 -10.77
CA ASP A 240 25.00 30.83 -11.54
C ASP A 240 23.65 31.25 -10.97
N ILE A 241 23.52 31.24 -9.65
CA ILE A 241 22.30 31.68 -8.95
C ILE A 241 22.03 33.15 -9.20
N GLN A 242 23.05 34.00 -9.12
CA GLN A 242 22.94 35.44 -9.37
C GLN A 242 22.55 35.71 -10.83
N ALA A 243 23.16 35.04 -11.78
CA ALA A 243 22.81 35.17 -13.20
C ALA A 243 21.36 34.77 -13.47
N TYR A 244 20.91 33.63 -12.89
CA TYR A 244 19.52 33.20 -13.00
C TYR A 244 18.53 34.20 -12.38
N TYR A 245 18.88 34.75 -11.22
CA TYR A 245 18.06 35.78 -10.58
C TYR A 245 17.94 37.05 -11.46
N GLU A 246 19.04 37.54 -12.01
CA GLU A 246 19.04 38.75 -12.88
C GLU A 246 18.17 38.51 -14.13
N GLU A 247 18.19 37.33 -14.71
CA GLU A 247 17.36 36.99 -15.86
C GLU A 247 15.85 36.87 -15.50
N ASN A 248 15.54 36.43 -14.28
CA ASN A 248 14.19 36.05 -13.88
C ASN A 248 13.61 36.96 -12.77
N ALA A 249 14.27 38.08 -12.42
CA ALA A 249 13.89 38.95 -11.30
C ALA A 249 12.42 39.37 -11.33
N SER A 250 11.88 39.70 -12.50
CA SER A 250 10.47 40.11 -12.66
C SER A 250 9.46 39.03 -12.24
N THR A 251 9.88 37.77 -12.20
CA THR A 251 9.02 36.63 -11.80
C THR A 251 9.30 36.17 -10.36
N LEU A 252 10.54 36.40 -9.89
CA LEU A 252 10.99 35.96 -8.57
C LEU A 252 10.76 37.01 -7.49
N ASP A 253 10.80 38.30 -7.87
CA ASP A 253 10.61 39.38 -6.93
C ASP A 253 9.16 39.49 -6.44
N THR A 254 9.03 39.71 -5.14
CA THR A 254 7.76 40.05 -4.50
C THR A 254 7.81 41.49 -4.00
N TYR A 255 6.78 42.25 -4.28
CA TYR A 255 6.72 43.62 -3.90
C TYR A 255 5.61 43.84 -2.88
N ASP A 256 5.94 44.36 -1.71
CA ASP A 256 4.97 44.83 -0.75
C ASP A 256 4.60 46.27 -1.10
N TYR A 257 3.33 46.54 -1.34
CA TYR A 257 2.85 47.86 -1.60
C TYR A 257 1.64 48.19 -0.73
N ARG A 258 1.53 49.47 -0.40
CA ARG A 258 0.33 50.03 0.24
C ARG A 258 -0.40 50.86 -0.78
N TYR A 259 -1.69 50.68 -0.84
CA TYR A 259 -2.54 51.52 -1.68
C TYR A 259 -3.67 52.12 -0.85
N ILE A 260 -4.07 53.33 -1.25
CA ILE A 260 -5.26 54.01 -0.74
C ILE A 260 -6.24 54.00 -1.89
N TYR A 261 -7.38 53.40 -1.69
CA TYR A 261 -8.45 53.41 -2.67
C TYR A 261 -9.40 54.57 -2.35
N LEU A 262 -9.44 55.54 -3.23
CA LEU A 262 -10.40 56.65 -3.17
C LEU A 262 -11.47 56.41 -4.25
N SER A 263 -12.72 56.22 -3.83
CA SER A 263 -13.81 56.04 -4.78
C SER A 263 -14.21 57.38 -5.40
N GLY A 264 -14.06 57.50 -6.71
CA GLY A 264 -14.58 58.61 -7.49
C GLY A 264 -16.07 58.47 -7.85
N LYS A 265 -16.76 57.44 -7.29
CA LYS A 265 -18.21 57.29 -7.47
C LYS A 265 -18.94 57.99 -6.33
N ALA A 266 -19.93 58.82 -6.65
CA ALA A 266 -20.90 59.28 -5.67
C ALA A 266 -21.76 58.07 -5.19
N ALA A 267 -22.15 58.09 -3.92
CA ALA A 267 -23.01 57.06 -3.36
C ALA A 267 -24.46 57.25 -3.83
N SER A 268 -25.12 56.16 -4.21
CA SER A 268 -26.59 56.21 -4.39
C SER A 268 -27.26 56.46 -3.05
N THR A 269 -28.34 57.26 -3.05
CA THR A 269 -29.16 57.53 -1.87
C THR A 269 -30.50 56.80 -1.95
N THR A 270 -31.25 56.78 -0.86
CA THR A 270 -32.60 56.18 -0.83
C THR A 270 -33.59 57.30 -0.57
N ASP A 271 -34.64 57.40 -1.38
CA ASP A 271 -35.72 58.38 -1.19
C ASP A 271 -36.65 58.00 -0.01
N GLU A 272 -37.63 58.90 0.31
CA GLU A 272 -38.59 58.69 1.39
C GLU A 272 -39.53 57.50 1.14
N ASP A 273 -39.65 57.05 -0.13
CA ASP A 273 -40.46 55.91 -0.55
C ASP A 273 -39.67 54.59 -0.60
N GLY A 274 -38.37 54.60 -0.26
CA GLY A 274 -37.50 53.42 -0.21
C GLY A 274 -36.85 53.07 -1.55
N ASN A 275 -36.93 53.92 -2.58
CA ASN A 275 -36.32 53.66 -3.88
C ASN A 275 -34.87 54.16 -3.90
N THR A 276 -34.02 53.44 -4.64
CA THR A 276 -32.62 53.85 -4.87
C THR A 276 -32.59 55.02 -5.85
N VAL A 277 -32.00 56.12 -5.42
CA VAL A 277 -31.75 57.31 -6.27
C VAL A 277 -30.30 57.29 -6.69
N GLU A 278 -30.07 57.18 -7.98
CA GLU A 278 -28.73 57.21 -8.55
C GLU A 278 -28.16 58.63 -8.48
N PRO A 279 -26.84 58.78 -8.23
CA PRO A 279 -26.21 60.09 -8.14
C PRO A 279 -26.26 60.84 -9.49
N THR A 280 -26.42 62.14 -9.38
CA THR A 280 -26.37 63.01 -10.56
C THR A 280 -24.97 63.08 -11.17
N GLU A 281 -24.86 63.53 -12.42
CA GLU A 281 -23.57 63.77 -13.06
C GLU A 281 -22.69 64.77 -12.30
N GLU A 282 -23.32 65.79 -11.66
CA GLU A 282 -22.63 66.76 -10.89
C GLU A 282 -22.06 66.24 -9.58
N GLU A 283 -22.79 65.33 -8.88
CA GLU A 283 -22.34 64.66 -7.68
C GLU A 283 -21.22 63.66 -8.02
N THR A 284 -21.35 62.91 -9.14
CA THR A 284 -20.31 62.00 -9.63
C THR A 284 -19.04 62.77 -9.98
N LYS A 285 -19.16 63.92 -10.62
CA LYS A 285 -18.02 64.75 -10.94
C LYS A 285 -17.35 65.32 -9.69
N ALA A 286 -18.15 65.79 -8.71
CA ALA A 286 -17.64 66.28 -7.42
C ALA A 286 -16.90 65.17 -6.64
N ALA A 287 -17.44 63.93 -6.63
CA ALA A 287 -16.77 62.75 -6.02
C ALA A 287 -15.44 62.40 -6.73
N MET A 288 -15.40 62.49 -8.05
CA MET A 288 -14.18 62.28 -8.84
C MET A 288 -13.12 63.37 -8.55
N GLU A 289 -13.51 64.60 -8.39
CA GLU A 289 -12.59 65.69 -8.05
C GLU A 289 -12.07 65.54 -6.61
N ALA A 290 -12.91 65.10 -5.68
CA ALA A 290 -12.51 64.87 -4.29
C ALA A 290 -11.56 63.59 -4.15
N ALA A 291 -11.60 62.71 -5.10
CA ALA A 291 -10.74 61.48 -5.15
C ALA A 291 -9.37 61.74 -5.80
N LYS A 292 -9.16 62.88 -6.45
CA LYS A 292 -7.86 63.28 -7.01
C LYS A 292 -6.96 63.90 -5.97
#